data_bfa1ba1e6aa68a6580c9fd92cae5d631
#
_entry.id   bfa1ba1e6aa68a6580c9fd92cae5d631
#
_cell.length_a   1.000
_cell.length_b   1.000
_cell.length_c   1.000
_cell.angle_alpha   90.00
_cell.angle_beta   90.00
_cell.angle_gamma   90.00
#
_symmetry.space_group_name_H-M   'P 1'
#
loop_
_entity.id
_entity.type
_entity.pdbx_description
1 polymer ?
#
loop_
_entity_poly.entity_id
_entity_poly.type
_entity_poly.pdbx_seq_one_letter_code
_entity_poly.pdbx_strand_id
1 'polypeptide(L)' 'MVLGTQLKAEGNCLYEENHFPAAVELYTAAIDIGFSVLERRDTSMAQQRLSTFFSNRAACFLKMVML' A
#
# COMPACT_ATOMS: atom_id res chain seq x y z
N MET A 1 6.82 1.28 -11.49
CA MET A 1 5.62 2.09 -11.50
C MET A 1 5.69 3.20 -10.48
N VAL A 2 5.78 4.41 -11.00
CA VAL A 2 6.04 5.58 -10.16
C VAL A 2 4.84 5.89 -9.27
N LEU A 3 3.62 5.78 -9.84
CA LEU A 3 2.40 6.16 -9.11
C LEU A 3 2.16 5.29 -7.87
N GLY A 4 2.33 3.97 -8.01
CA GLY A 4 2.16 3.08 -6.87
C GLY A 4 3.14 3.37 -5.75
N THR A 5 4.40 3.70 -6.13
CA THR A 5 5.43 4.05 -5.15
C THR A 5 5.10 5.36 -4.45
N GLN A 6 4.57 6.34 -5.19
CA GLN A 6 4.15 7.61 -4.60
C GLN A 6 3.00 7.42 -3.62
N LEU A 7 2.02 6.59 -3.97
CA LEU A 7 0.89 6.31 -3.08
C LEU A 7 1.36 5.62 -1.80
N LYS A 8 2.32 4.72 -1.92
CA LYS A 8 2.89 4.07 -0.74
C LYS A 8 3.59 5.09 0.16
N ALA A 9 4.38 5.99 -0.42
CA ALA A 9 5.09 7.00 0.35
C ALA A 9 4.12 7.93 1.08
N GLU A 10 3.06 8.36 0.40
CA GLU A 10 2.04 9.18 1.02
C GLU A 10 1.32 8.43 2.13
N GLY A 11 1.01 7.16 1.90
CA GLY A 11 0.40 6.32 2.92
C GLY A 11 1.29 6.18 4.15
N ASN A 12 2.59 6.04 3.95
CA ASN A 12 3.54 5.96 5.06
C ASN A 12 3.55 7.26 5.87
N CYS A 13 3.48 8.41 5.21
CA CYS A 13 3.39 9.69 5.92
C CYS A 13 2.12 9.75 6.77
N LEU A 14 1.00 9.36 6.20
CA LEU A 14 -0.27 9.35 6.93
C LEU A 14 -0.22 8.36 8.10
N TYR A 15 0.42 7.22 7.91
CA TYR A 15 0.60 6.24 8.98
C TYR A 15 1.36 6.85 10.16
N GLU A 16 2.47 7.54 9.86
CA GLU A 16 3.28 8.17 10.90
C GLU A 16 2.54 9.29 11.63
N GLU A 17 1.60 9.94 10.94
CA GLU A 17 0.77 10.98 11.53
C GLU A 17 -0.49 10.42 12.20
N ASN A 18 -0.61 9.10 12.28
CA ASN A 18 -1.76 8.41 12.89
C ASN A 18 -3.07 8.60 12.13
N HIS A 19 -3.00 8.94 10.84
CA HIS A 19 -4.17 9.02 9.97
C HIS A 19 -4.40 7.68 9.29
N PHE A 20 -4.75 6.66 10.08
CA PHE A 20 -4.77 5.28 9.61
C PHE A 20 -5.83 5.01 8.53
N PRO A 21 -7.09 5.49 8.65
CA PRO A 21 -8.06 5.24 7.58
C PRO A 21 -7.64 5.83 6.24
N ALA A 22 -7.05 7.02 6.24
CA ALA A 22 -6.56 7.64 5.01
C ALA A 22 -5.38 6.87 4.43
N ALA A 23 -4.48 6.39 5.30
CA ALA A 23 -3.35 5.56 4.86
C ALA A 23 -3.83 4.28 4.20
N VAL A 24 -4.86 3.63 4.76
CA VAL A 24 -5.44 2.42 4.18
C VAL A 24 -5.96 2.68 2.78
N GLU A 25 -6.60 3.83 2.55
CA GLU A 25 -7.09 4.18 1.22
C GLU A 25 -5.96 4.30 0.21
N LEU A 26 -4.85 4.93 0.59
CA LEU A 26 -3.71 5.08 -0.31
C LEU A 26 -3.02 3.75 -0.57
N TYR A 27 -2.87 2.92 0.45
CA TYR A 27 -2.29 1.59 0.26
C TYR A 27 -3.19 0.72 -0.61
N THR A 28 -4.51 0.81 -0.47
CA THR A 28 -5.45 0.06 -1.28
C THR A 28 -5.35 0.49 -2.74
N ALA A 29 -5.23 1.79 -3.01
CA ALA A 29 -5.04 2.28 -4.37
C ALA A 29 -3.73 1.76 -4.96
N ALA A 30 -2.66 1.72 -4.17
CA ALA A 30 -1.37 1.18 -4.62
C ALA A 30 -1.50 -0.32 -4.96
N ILE A 31 -2.25 -1.06 -4.17
CA ILE A 31 -2.49 -2.48 -4.41
C ILE A 31 -3.23 -2.69 -5.74
N ASP A 32 -4.27 -1.90 -5.99
CA ASP A 32 -5.03 -1.98 -7.24
C ASP A 32 -4.12 -1.74 -8.45
N ILE A 33 -3.26 -0.73 -8.36
CA ILE A 33 -2.30 -0.44 -9.42
C ILE A 33 -1.32 -1.61 -9.58
N GLY A 34 -0.85 -2.16 -8.48
CA GLY A 34 0.07 -3.29 -8.49
C GLY A 34 -0.53 -4.51 -9.17
N PHE A 35 -1.80 -4.81 -8.89
CA PHE A 35 -2.49 -5.91 -9.55
C PHE A 35 -2.65 -5.66 -11.05
N SER A 36 -2.96 -4.44 -11.46
CA SER A 36 -3.04 -4.12 -12.89
C SER A 36 -1.72 -4.38 -13.60
N VAL A 37 -0.60 -4.00 -12.98
CA VAL A 37 0.71 -4.25 -13.55
C VAL A 37 1.00 -5.75 -13.61
N LEU A 38 0.67 -6.48 -12.56
CA LEU A 38 0.92 -7.92 -12.49
C LEU A 38 0.13 -8.67 -13.57
N GLU A 39 -1.10 -8.26 -13.84
CA GLU A 39 -1.90 -8.86 -14.90
C GLU A 39 -1.27 -8.69 -16.27
N ARG A 40 -0.63 -7.53 -16.49
CA ARG A 40 0.00 -7.24 -17.78
C ARG A 40 1.38 -7.85 -17.89
N ARG A 41 2.10 -7.92 -16.80
CA ARG A 41 3.49 -8.37 -16.76
C ARG A 41 3.70 -9.18 -15.49
N ASP A 42 3.97 -10.43 -15.65
CA ASP A 42 4.29 -11.29 -14.51
C ASP A 42 5.73 -11.02 -14.09
N THR A 43 5.93 -10.03 -13.24
CA THR A 43 7.26 -9.67 -12.76
C THR A 43 7.38 -9.86 -11.26
N SER A 44 8.55 -10.36 -10.83
CA SER A 44 8.81 -10.56 -9.41
C SER A 44 8.83 -9.24 -8.64
N MET A 45 9.21 -8.13 -9.31
CA MET A 45 9.20 -6.82 -8.68
C MET A 45 7.79 -6.37 -8.32
N ALA A 46 6.83 -6.64 -9.21
CA ALA A 46 5.43 -6.31 -8.94
C ALA A 46 4.92 -7.12 -7.74
N GLN A 47 5.29 -8.38 -7.64
CA GLN A 47 4.91 -9.22 -6.52
C GLN A 47 5.50 -8.72 -5.20
N GLN A 48 6.76 -8.30 -5.22
CA GLN A 48 7.41 -7.74 -4.03
C GLN A 48 6.74 -6.46 -3.57
N ARG A 49 6.39 -5.58 -4.51
CA ARG A 49 5.72 -4.34 -4.19
C ARG A 49 4.35 -4.58 -3.60
N LEU A 50 3.60 -5.51 -4.19
CA LEU A 50 2.29 -5.89 -3.66
C LEU A 50 2.40 -6.41 -2.23
N SER A 51 3.38 -7.24 -1.95
CA SER A 51 3.60 -7.78 -0.62
C SER A 51 3.83 -6.64 0.38
N THR A 52 4.64 -5.65 0.01
CA THR A 52 4.90 -4.49 0.86
C THR A 52 3.62 -3.68 1.10
N PHE A 53 2.83 -3.45 0.05
CA PHE A 53 1.59 -2.70 0.17
C PHE A 53 0.60 -3.41 1.11
N PHE A 54 0.47 -4.74 0.98
CA PHE A 54 -0.40 -5.51 1.86
C PHE A 54 0.09 -5.46 3.31
N SER A 55 1.38 -5.57 3.53
CA SER A 55 1.96 -5.49 4.88
C SER A 55 1.71 -4.14 5.51
N ASN A 56 1.90 -3.06 4.76
CA ASN A 56 1.67 -1.71 5.25
C ASN A 56 0.19 -1.51 5.60
N ARG A 57 -0.70 -2.01 4.75
CA ARG A 57 -2.14 -1.89 5.02
C ARG A 57 -2.53 -2.69 6.25
N ALA A 58 -2.00 -3.88 6.41
CA ALA A 58 -2.26 -4.70 7.59
C ALA A 58 -1.78 -4.02 8.87
N ALA A 59 -0.65 -3.34 8.81
CA ALA A 59 -0.14 -2.58 9.95
C ALA A 59 -1.10 -1.48 10.34
N CYS A 60 -1.72 -0.80 9.36
CA CYS A 60 -2.74 0.20 9.64
C CYS A 60 -3.94 -0.40 10.37
N PHE A 61 -4.44 -1.55 9.87
CA PHE A 61 -5.58 -2.21 10.50
C PHE A 61 -5.26 -2.61 11.93
N LEU A 62 -4.06 -3.12 12.17
CA LEU A 62 -3.63 -3.48 13.51
C LEU A 62 -3.65 -2.27 14.44
N LYS A 63 -3.13 -1.14 13.99
CA LYS A 63 -3.13 0.08 14.80
C LYS A 63 -4.55 0.54 15.10
N MET A 64 -5.44 0.45 14.12
CA MET A 64 -6.83 0.86 14.31
C MET A 64 -7.54 -0.02 15.35
N VAL A 65 -7.23 -1.31 15.38
CA VAL A 65 -7.81 -2.22 16.35
C VAL A 65 -7.24 -1.99 17.76
N MET A 66 -5.95 -1.69 17.84
CA MET A 66 -5.26 -1.51 19.12
C MET A 66 -5.56 -0.17 19.78
N LEU A 67 -6.04 0.79 19.05
CA LEU A 67 -6.41 2.08 19.60
C LEU A 67 -7.81 2.02 20.18
#